data_328b81b780aea6670ede05eed296a38b
#
_entry.id   328b81b780aea6670ede05eed296a38b
#
_cell.length_a   1.000
_cell.length_b   1.000
_cell.length_c   1.000
_cell.angle_alpha   90.00
_cell.angle_beta   90.00
_cell.angle_gamma   90.00
#
_symmetry.space_group_name_H-M   'P 1'
#
loop_
_entity.id
_entity.type
_entity.pdbx_description
1 polymer ?
#
loop_
_entity_poly.entity_id
_entity_poly.type
_entity_poly.pdbx_seq_one_letter_code
_entity_poly.pdbx_strand_id
1 'polypeptide(L)'
;MLQADGRISNLKLAEEVHLSPTAVLDRVKRLHREGYILGYEARLNPGKLGAGLLVFVEILLDRTVHDVMDSFKAAVQVRAEILECHLVAGGFDYLLKVRVADMVAYREFLGTVMWSLPGVRETRTYAVMEEVKNTTALPI
;
A
#
# COMPACT_ATOMS: atom_id res chain seq x y z
N MET A 1 -2.97 -19.35 9.29
CA MET A 1 -4.36 -19.66 8.86
C MET A 1 -5.10 -18.41 8.42
N LEU A 2 -5.39 -17.45 9.29
CA LEU A 2 -6.11 -16.21 8.94
C LEU A 2 -5.48 -15.39 7.81
N GLN A 3 -4.15 -15.42 7.69
CA GLN A 3 -3.45 -14.76 6.58
C GLN A 3 -3.72 -15.43 5.22
N ALA A 4 -3.97 -16.74 5.21
CA ALA A 4 -4.27 -17.50 3.99
C ALA A 4 -5.76 -17.39 3.61
N ASP A 5 -6.66 -17.41 4.60
CA ASP A 5 -8.10 -17.25 4.42
C ASP A 5 -8.69 -16.36 5.53
N GLY A 6 -8.82 -15.07 5.23
CA GLY A 6 -9.43 -14.10 6.14
C GLY A 6 -10.95 -14.26 6.30
N ARG A 7 -11.59 -15.14 5.53
CA ARG A 7 -13.03 -15.44 5.61
C ARG A 7 -13.35 -16.73 6.34
N ILE A 8 -12.34 -17.47 6.83
CA ILE A 8 -12.55 -18.68 7.61
C ILE A 8 -13.45 -18.38 8.82
N SER A 9 -14.48 -19.21 9.04
CA SER A 9 -15.36 -19.02 10.19
C SER A 9 -14.64 -19.38 11.50
N ASN A 10 -15.06 -18.75 12.61
CA ASN A 10 -14.53 -19.09 13.92
C ASN A 10 -14.73 -20.56 14.29
N LEU A 11 -15.81 -21.18 13.83
CA LEU A 11 -16.09 -22.60 14.04
C LEU A 11 -15.02 -23.46 13.35
N LYS A 12 -14.79 -23.23 12.06
CA LYS A 12 -13.79 -23.97 11.28
C LYS A 12 -12.37 -23.73 11.82
N LEU A 13 -12.08 -22.47 12.18
CA LEU A 13 -10.79 -22.14 12.78
C LEU A 13 -10.58 -22.88 14.12
N ALA A 14 -11.65 -23.01 14.92
CA ALA A 14 -11.63 -23.71 16.20
C ALA A 14 -11.33 -25.22 16.02
N GLU A 15 -11.93 -25.85 15.03
CA GLU A 15 -11.66 -27.25 14.65
C GLU A 15 -10.18 -27.44 14.27
N GLU A 16 -9.66 -26.58 13.41
CA GLU A 16 -8.27 -26.66 12.92
C GLU A 16 -7.21 -26.44 14.01
N VAL A 17 -7.51 -25.60 15.00
CA VAL A 17 -6.57 -25.32 16.10
C VAL A 17 -6.89 -26.11 17.38
N HIS A 18 -7.86 -27.00 17.34
CA HIS A 18 -8.29 -27.86 18.46
C HIS A 18 -8.67 -27.08 19.73
N LEU A 19 -9.44 -26.01 19.54
CA LEU A 19 -9.95 -25.16 20.63
C LEU A 19 -11.47 -25.02 20.56
N SER A 20 -12.09 -24.54 21.64
CA SER A 20 -13.50 -24.18 21.58
C SER A 20 -13.73 -22.93 20.72
N PRO A 21 -14.90 -22.80 20.06
CA PRO A 21 -15.24 -21.58 19.29
C PRO A 21 -15.14 -20.29 20.10
N THR A 22 -15.53 -20.32 21.37
CA THR A 22 -15.41 -19.18 22.29
C THR A 22 -13.94 -18.79 22.53
N ALA A 23 -13.08 -19.78 22.78
CA ALA A 23 -11.65 -19.53 22.98
C ALA A 23 -10.99 -18.95 21.71
N VAL A 24 -11.39 -19.42 20.52
CA VAL A 24 -10.90 -18.88 19.25
C VAL A 24 -11.37 -17.45 19.05
N LEU A 25 -12.65 -17.16 19.31
CA LEU A 25 -13.18 -15.81 19.18
C LEU A 25 -12.41 -14.82 20.09
N ASP A 26 -12.14 -15.20 21.33
CA ASP A 26 -11.38 -14.35 22.26
C ASP A 26 -9.93 -14.14 21.81
N ARG A 27 -9.29 -15.18 21.25
CA ARG A 27 -7.93 -15.08 20.70
C ARG A 27 -7.88 -14.18 19.47
N VAL A 28 -8.83 -14.32 18.55
CA VAL A 28 -8.92 -13.45 17.36
C VAL A 28 -9.15 -11.99 17.76
N LYS A 29 -10.08 -11.74 18.71
CA LYS A 29 -10.28 -10.39 19.26
C LYS A 29 -9.02 -9.81 19.90
N ARG A 30 -8.25 -10.66 20.62
CA ARG A 30 -6.97 -10.24 21.20
C ARG A 30 -5.95 -9.87 20.13
N LEU A 31 -5.80 -10.67 19.06
CA LEU A 31 -4.89 -10.37 17.96
C LEU A 31 -5.22 -9.05 17.27
N HIS A 32 -6.50 -8.71 17.13
CA HIS A 32 -6.93 -7.39 16.63
C HIS A 32 -6.57 -6.27 17.64
N ARG A 33 -6.92 -6.43 18.91
CA ARG A 33 -6.67 -5.41 19.94
C ARG A 33 -5.19 -5.13 20.14
N GLU A 34 -4.34 -6.15 20.04
CA GLU A 34 -2.89 -6.05 20.17
C GLU A 34 -2.18 -5.66 18.85
N GLY A 35 -2.94 -5.44 17.76
CA GLY A 35 -2.42 -4.95 16.48
C GLY A 35 -1.68 -6.00 15.61
N TYR A 36 -1.78 -7.29 15.94
CA TYR A 36 -1.26 -8.35 15.06
C TYR A 36 -2.07 -8.51 13.79
N ILE A 37 -3.38 -8.29 13.87
CA ILE A 37 -4.28 -8.26 12.72
C ILE A 37 -4.76 -6.82 12.56
N LEU A 38 -4.41 -6.19 11.44
CA LEU A 38 -4.81 -4.81 11.13
C LEU A 38 -6.20 -4.73 10.53
N GLY A 39 -6.64 -5.78 9.84
CA GLY A 39 -7.94 -5.84 9.20
C GLY A 39 -8.04 -6.97 8.18
N TYR A 40 -9.17 -7.01 7.49
CA TYR A 40 -9.44 -7.93 6.38
C TYR A 40 -9.90 -7.11 5.17
N GLU A 41 -9.30 -7.37 4.03
CA GLU A 41 -9.56 -6.63 2.80
C GLU A 41 -9.87 -7.58 1.64
N ALA A 42 -10.75 -7.15 0.75
CA ALA A 42 -10.95 -7.83 -0.52
C ALA A 42 -9.80 -7.51 -1.48
N ARG A 43 -9.16 -8.52 -2.03
CA ARG A 43 -8.19 -8.34 -3.11
C ARG A 43 -8.95 -8.11 -4.42
N LEU A 44 -8.80 -6.92 -4.98
CA LEU A 44 -9.45 -6.54 -6.23
C LEU A 44 -8.49 -6.74 -7.42
N ASN A 45 -9.07 -7.00 -8.60
CA ASN A 45 -8.29 -7.09 -9.84
C ASN A 45 -8.14 -5.68 -10.44
N PRO A 46 -6.93 -5.08 -10.38
CA PRO A 46 -6.72 -3.71 -10.82
C PRO A 46 -6.94 -3.53 -12.33
N GLY A 47 -6.62 -4.54 -13.13
CA GLY A 47 -6.82 -4.48 -14.59
C GLY A 47 -8.30 -4.39 -14.97
N LYS A 48 -9.18 -5.09 -14.22
CA LYS A 48 -10.64 -5.03 -14.47
C LYS A 48 -11.28 -3.74 -13.95
N LEU A 49 -10.61 -3.01 -13.09
CA LEU A 49 -11.12 -1.80 -12.43
C LEU A 49 -10.46 -0.50 -12.95
N GLY A 50 -9.78 -0.57 -14.10
CA GLY A 50 -9.17 0.62 -14.71
C GLY A 50 -7.93 1.15 -13.95
N ALA A 51 -7.23 0.29 -13.21
CA ALA A 51 -5.99 0.62 -12.49
C ALA A 51 -4.86 -0.38 -12.82
N GLY A 52 -4.80 -0.81 -14.10
CA GLY A 52 -3.93 -1.91 -14.53
C GLY A 52 -2.44 -1.58 -14.55
N LEU A 53 -2.07 -0.32 -14.74
CA LEU A 53 -0.67 0.08 -14.78
C LEU A 53 -0.13 0.33 -13.38
N LEU A 54 0.88 -0.43 -13.00
CA LEU A 54 1.66 -0.23 -11.79
C LEU A 54 2.93 0.57 -12.12
N VAL A 55 3.20 1.61 -11.35
CA VAL A 55 4.37 2.46 -11.49
C VAL A 55 5.04 2.67 -10.14
N PHE A 56 6.36 2.56 -10.10
CA PHE A 56 7.15 3.03 -8.96
C PHE A 56 7.79 4.37 -9.29
N VAL A 57 7.81 5.28 -8.33
CA VAL A 57 8.36 6.62 -8.51
C VAL A 57 9.31 6.97 -7.38
N GLU A 58 10.56 7.24 -7.71
CA GLU A 58 11.51 7.86 -6.79
C GLU A 58 11.23 9.35 -6.71
N ILE A 59 11.25 9.89 -5.50
CA ILE A 59 11.05 11.31 -5.21
C ILE A 59 12.27 11.85 -4.50
N LEU A 60 12.83 12.93 -5.05
CA LEU A 60 13.81 13.76 -4.37
C LEU A 60 13.16 15.09 -4.01
N LEU A 61 13.21 15.46 -2.74
CA LEU A 61 12.67 16.72 -2.24
C LEU A 61 13.71 17.82 -2.21
N ASP A 62 13.26 19.06 -2.37
CA ASP A 62 14.06 20.24 -2.08
C ASP A 62 14.06 20.49 -0.57
N ARG A 63 15.14 20.10 0.09
CA ARG A 63 15.31 20.22 1.55
C ARG A 63 15.55 21.63 2.04
N THR A 64 15.68 22.61 1.15
CA THR A 64 15.79 24.04 1.51
C THR A 64 14.43 24.63 1.90
N VAL A 65 13.32 23.95 1.51
CA VAL A 65 11.96 24.34 1.89
C VAL A 65 11.70 23.90 3.32
N HIS A 66 11.23 24.84 4.16
CA HIS A 66 10.87 24.57 5.56
C HIS A 66 9.72 23.55 5.64
N ASP A 67 9.81 22.59 6.58
CA ASP A 67 8.81 21.53 6.82
C ASP A 67 8.41 20.71 5.58
N VAL A 68 9.27 20.66 4.57
CA VAL A 68 8.99 19.98 3.29
C VAL A 68 8.55 18.54 3.45
N MET A 69 9.21 17.80 4.34
CA MET A 69 8.90 16.38 4.54
C MET A 69 7.51 16.17 5.15
N ASP A 70 7.13 16.97 6.12
CA ASP A 70 5.80 16.86 6.77
C ASP A 70 4.68 17.32 5.82
N SER A 71 4.92 18.40 5.08
CA SER A 71 4.00 18.87 4.04
C SER A 71 3.81 17.84 2.93
N PHE A 72 4.90 17.20 2.48
CA PHE A 72 4.86 16.14 1.48
C PHE A 72 4.06 14.93 1.97
N LYS A 73 4.34 14.44 3.18
CA LYS A 73 3.62 13.31 3.80
C LYS A 73 2.12 13.57 3.87
N ALA A 74 1.72 14.77 4.34
CA ALA A 74 0.31 15.14 4.43
C ALA A 74 -0.37 15.17 3.06
N ALA A 75 0.30 15.70 2.04
CA ALA A 75 -0.23 15.78 0.68
C ALA A 75 -0.37 14.40 0.02
N VAL A 76 0.54 13.47 0.28
CA VAL A 76 0.48 12.09 -0.25
C VAL A 76 -0.70 11.31 0.33
N GLN A 77 -1.02 11.50 1.62
CA GLN A 77 -2.09 10.75 2.30
C GLN A 77 -3.47 10.91 1.66
N VAL A 78 -3.73 12.00 0.98
CA VAL A 78 -5.04 12.30 0.37
C VAL A 78 -5.14 11.91 -1.10
N ARG A 79 -4.10 11.29 -1.67
CA ARG A 79 -4.05 10.89 -3.08
C ARG A 79 -4.35 9.42 -3.25
N ALA A 80 -5.52 9.11 -3.81
CA ALA A 80 -5.99 7.74 -3.99
C ALA A 80 -5.13 6.91 -4.97
N GLU A 81 -4.48 7.55 -5.93
CA GLU A 81 -3.59 6.91 -6.90
C GLU A 81 -2.28 6.42 -6.27
N ILE A 82 -1.87 7.02 -5.16
CA ILE A 82 -0.66 6.65 -4.41
C ILE A 82 -1.04 5.61 -3.38
N LEU A 83 -0.68 4.36 -3.63
CA LEU A 83 -1.02 3.23 -2.76
C LEU A 83 -0.04 3.06 -1.60
N GLU A 84 1.24 3.38 -1.84
CA GLU A 84 2.30 3.28 -0.85
C GLU A 84 3.26 4.46 -0.99
N CYS A 85 3.80 4.91 0.13
CA CYS A 85 4.83 5.93 0.19
C CYS A 85 5.81 5.57 1.30
N HIS A 86 7.06 5.31 0.93
CA HIS A 86 8.10 4.87 1.84
C HIS A 86 9.24 5.87 1.86
N LEU A 87 9.61 6.39 3.06
CA LEU A 87 10.89 7.06 3.26
C LEU A 87 12.00 6.00 3.19
N VAL A 88 12.97 6.20 2.35
CA VAL A 88 14.05 5.24 2.12
C VAL A 88 15.42 5.83 2.45
N ALA A 89 16.33 4.98 2.86
CA ALA A 89 17.74 5.33 2.99
C ALA A 89 18.45 5.01 1.67
N GLY A 90 18.88 6.04 0.93
CA GLY A 90 19.50 5.86 -0.38
C GLY A 90 19.69 7.18 -1.12
N GLY A 91 19.75 7.11 -2.44
CA GLY A 91 20.00 8.26 -3.31
C GLY A 91 18.79 9.19 -3.53
N PHE A 92 17.64 8.89 -2.98
CA PHE A 92 16.42 9.68 -3.05
C PHE A 92 15.65 9.60 -1.72
N ASP A 93 14.60 10.39 -1.55
CA ASP A 93 13.91 10.51 -0.26
C ASP A 93 12.74 9.55 -0.12
N TYR A 94 11.85 9.47 -1.10
CA TYR A 94 10.65 8.62 -1.04
C TYR A 94 10.50 7.73 -2.26
N LEU A 95 10.03 6.52 -2.01
CA LEU A 95 9.56 5.59 -3.04
C LEU A 95 8.04 5.52 -2.98
N LEU A 96 7.38 5.85 -4.09
CA LEU A 96 5.94 5.73 -4.24
C LEU A 96 5.57 4.50 -5.06
N LYS A 97 4.46 3.88 -4.70
CA LYS A 97 3.75 2.91 -5.52
C LYS A 97 2.44 3.52 -6.01
N VAL A 98 2.29 3.63 -7.31
CA VAL A 98 1.15 4.31 -7.97
C VAL A 98 0.45 3.33 -8.90
N ARG A 99 -0.89 3.37 -8.92
CA ARG A 99 -1.68 2.67 -9.92
C ARG A 99 -2.59 3.63 -10.67
N VAL A 100 -2.56 3.51 -11.98
CA VAL A 100 -3.38 4.28 -12.93
C VAL A 100 -3.86 3.34 -14.05
N ALA A 101 -4.73 3.83 -14.92
CA ALA A 101 -5.29 3.02 -16.00
C ALA A 101 -4.22 2.58 -17.02
N ASP A 102 -3.41 3.53 -17.49
CA ASP A 102 -2.42 3.35 -18.56
C ASP A 102 -1.36 4.49 -18.51
N MET A 103 -0.48 4.52 -19.50
CA MET A 103 0.55 5.56 -19.61
C MET A 103 0.00 6.95 -19.90
N VAL A 104 -1.15 7.07 -20.53
CA VAL A 104 -1.82 8.36 -20.76
C VAL A 104 -2.29 8.93 -19.42
N ALA A 105 -2.98 8.11 -18.62
CA ALA A 105 -3.41 8.46 -17.28
C ALA A 105 -2.22 8.76 -16.35
N TYR A 106 -1.10 8.05 -16.49
CA TYR A 106 0.12 8.34 -15.73
C TYR A 106 0.70 9.71 -16.09
N ARG A 107 0.72 10.06 -17.35
CA ARG A 107 1.18 11.39 -17.80
C ARG A 107 0.31 12.52 -17.23
N GLU A 108 -0.99 12.32 -17.18
CA GLU A 108 -1.92 13.25 -16.52
C GLU A 108 -1.66 13.34 -15.02
N PHE A 109 -1.44 12.19 -14.36
CA PHE A 109 -1.07 12.11 -12.95
C PHE A 109 0.22 12.90 -12.65
N LEU A 110 1.25 12.76 -13.48
CA LEU A 110 2.47 13.57 -13.35
C LEU A 110 2.18 15.08 -13.40
N GLY A 111 1.40 15.53 -14.36
CA GLY A 111 1.09 16.94 -14.58
C GLY A 111 0.19 17.55 -13.49
N THR A 112 -0.76 16.78 -12.97
CA THR A 112 -1.80 17.30 -12.06
C THR A 112 -1.55 16.97 -10.60
N VAL A 113 -1.02 15.79 -10.29
CA VAL A 113 -0.82 15.33 -8.92
C VAL A 113 0.63 15.49 -8.50
N MET A 114 1.55 14.88 -9.24
CA MET A 114 2.95 14.78 -8.83
C MET A 114 3.59 16.16 -8.66
N TRP A 115 3.44 17.05 -9.62
CA TRP A 115 4.00 18.41 -9.54
C TRP A 115 3.26 19.33 -8.58
N SER A 116 2.08 18.93 -8.11
CA SER A 116 1.36 19.63 -7.04
C SER A 116 1.82 19.23 -5.64
N LEU A 117 2.57 18.15 -5.49
CA LEU A 117 3.10 17.73 -4.19
C LEU A 117 4.18 18.70 -3.71
N PRO A 118 4.15 19.09 -2.42
CA PRO A 118 5.09 20.08 -1.88
C PRO A 118 6.55 19.61 -1.99
N GLY A 119 7.40 20.51 -2.48
CA GLY A 119 8.85 20.33 -2.44
C GLY A 119 9.42 19.27 -3.37
N VAL A 120 8.66 18.70 -4.28
CA VAL A 120 9.18 17.76 -5.28
C VAL A 120 10.17 18.47 -6.18
N ARG A 121 11.43 18.04 -6.12
CA ARG A 121 12.52 18.56 -6.94
C ARG A 121 12.75 17.71 -8.17
N GLU A 122 12.81 16.40 -7.98
CA GLU A 122 13.12 15.42 -9.03
C GLU A 122 12.28 14.16 -8.85
N THR A 123 11.90 13.56 -9.96
CA THR A 123 11.23 12.26 -9.98
C THR A 123 11.90 11.33 -10.97
N ARG A 124 11.93 10.02 -10.65
CA ARG A 124 12.28 8.96 -11.59
C ARG A 124 11.18 7.92 -11.60
N THR A 125 10.69 7.62 -12.78
CA THR A 125 9.56 6.73 -13.01
C THR A 125 10.01 5.38 -13.51
N TYR A 126 9.44 4.33 -12.93
CA TYR A 126 9.63 2.93 -13.34
C TYR A 126 8.26 2.31 -13.61
N ALA A 127 7.88 2.23 -14.89
CA ALA A 127 6.66 1.52 -15.28
C ALA A 127 6.90 0.01 -15.21
N VAL A 128 6.04 -0.71 -14.48
CA VAL A 128 6.14 -2.16 -14.33
C VAL A 128 5.66 -2.84 -15.60
N MET A 129 6.50 -3.64 -16.22
CA MET A 129 6.16 -4.41 -17.41
C MET A 129 5.41 -5.70 -17.06
N GLU A 130 5.77 -6.33 -15.94
CA GLU A 130 5.18 -7.57 -15.45
C GLU A 130 5.24 -7.62 -13.93
N GLU A 131 4.13 -7.95 -13.28
CA GLU A 131 4.09 -8.24 -11.84
C GLU A 131 4.35 -9.74 -11.61
N VAL A 132 5.60 -10.13 -11.46
CA VAL A 132 5.98 -11.53 -11.26
C VAL A 132 5.44 -12.11 -9.95
N LYS A 133 5.39 -11.29 -8.91
CA LYS A 133 4.84 -11.66 -7.60
C LYS A 133 4.26 -10.42 -6.91
N ASN A 134 3.03 -10.54 -6.46
CA ASN A 134 2.36 -9.51 -5.66
C ASN A 134 1.58 -10.18 -4.52
N THR A 135 2.10 -10.10 -3.31
CA THR A 135 1.47 -10.64 -2.10
C THR A 135 1.75 -9.77 -0.90
N THR A 136 0.78 -9.67 -0.01
CA THR A 136 0.90 -9.02 1.30
C THR A 136 1.15 -10.05 2.42
N ALA A 137 1.22 -11.32 2.08
CA ALA A 137 1.43 -12.39 3.06
C ALA A 137 2.85 -12.34 3.64
N LEU A 138 2.94 -12.25 4.96
CA LEU A 138 4.20 -12.29 5.70
C LEU A 138 4.71 -13.73 5.82
N PRO A 139 6.02 -13.97 5.80
CA PRO A 139 6.63 -15.28 5.92
C PRO A 139 6.72 -15.74 7.39
N ILE A 140 5.56 -16.05 7.99
CA ILE A 140 5.41 -16.50 9.39
C ILE A 140 4.86 -17.90 9.48
#